data_154175547f2ac44e97cf5e8aef808f7e
#
_entry.id   154175547f2ac44e97cf5e8aef808f7e
#
_cell.length_a   1.000
_cell.length_b   1.000
_cell.length_c   1.000
_cell.angle_alpha   90.00
_cell.angle_beta   90.00
_cell.angle_gamma   90.00
#
_symmetry.space_group_name_H-M   'P 1'
#
loop_
_entity.id
_entity.type
_entity.pdbx_description
1 polymer ?
#
loop_
_entity_poly.entity_id
_entity_poly.type
_entity_poly.pdbx_seq_one_letter_code
_entity_poly.pdbx_strand_id
1 'polypeptide(L)'
;MILDFTEVKRLNFKVTPPLYLPFFNRWNENAYYKYEPFNLDPFNLNAVSTSGSPVILAGGAFFGFMNESGGRFIYDGKGTLTVVCPAGQRLYYNESCDPYAEWENYSKLVLESFPKADKQEFWNDIEYCTWVEQKKASALAGVKDVRAFLSEDFIYDYMRRVEEMGLPKGKLTIDDGWYIRNDSDGAVLYGDWEIDRKKFPNMEKLVQDMKTAGFTPGLWFAPFTFTPNSRLAKKYPQLIGGVYSQNNELGLTWAYIRPDPVLEDYYTKIFEYYIGMGFQKFKLDIAYGKKSEMKALLAMMYGIIKKIDPTVEVECHIPDIFVSRYCDTVRMNDVNFDEKGLWRGTAMEHYKVCRYSSPDKILNLDHLGTNTPVPKEPDFKEHTDMVLSLGDSGYPCVSLLPDLYSEEMVKWFVDAVISNEKRRRG
;
A
#
# COMPACT_ATOMS: atom_id res chain seq x y z
N MET A 1 -25.88 16.29 -0.94
CA MET A 1 -27.10 15.95 -0.16
C MET A 1 -26.85 14.65 0.60
N ILE A 2 -27.41 14.50 1.81
CA ILE A 2 -27.33 13.25 2.57
C ILE A 2 -28.73 12.72 2.79
N LEU A 3 -28.96 11.44 2.50
CA LEU A 3 -30.20 10.72 2.76
C LEU A 3 -29.94 9.62 3.80
N ASP A 4 -30.83 9.51 4.76
CA ASP A 4 -30.83 8.48 5.80
C ASP A 4 -31.92 7.44 5.53
N PHE A 5 -31.61 6.16 5.70
CA PHE A 5 -32.53 5.07 5.39
C PHE A 5 -32.74 4.18 6.61
N THR A 6 -33.98 4.11 7.09
CA THR A 6 -34.40 3.20 8.18
C THR A 6 -34.78 1.81 7.68
N GLU A 7 -34.98 1.65 6.39
CA GLU A 7 -35.28 0.40 5.71
C GLU A 7 -34.50 0.26 4.40
N VAL A 8 -34.47 -0.92 3.79
CA VAL A 8 -33.80 -1.12 2.50
C VAL A 8 -34.47 -0.30 1.42
N LYS A 9 -33.71 0.54 0.74
CA LYS A 9 -34.17 1.38 -0.37
C LYS A 9 -33.37 1.10 -1.66
N ARG A 10 -34.06 1.23 -2.78
CA ARG A 10 -33.49 1.26 -4.12
C ARG A 10 -33.80 2.60 -4.74
N LEU A 11 -32.77 3.33 -5.10
CA LEU A 11 -32.89 4.65 -5.73
C LEU A 11 -32.30 4.55 -7.15
N ASN A 12 -33.01 5.13 -8.12
CA ASN A 12 -32.55 5.16 -9.51
C ASN A 12 -32.22 6.60 -9.90
N PHE A 13 -30.99 6.78 -10.41
CA PHE A 13 -30.47 8.05 -10.87
C PHE A 13 -30.19 7.96 -12.37
N LYS A 14 -30.48 9.02 -13.11
CA LYS A 14 -29.98 9.20 -14.47
C LYS A 14 -28.60 9.79 -14.40
N VAL A 15 -27.62 9.07 -14.97
CA VAL A 15 -26.23 9.47 -14.92
C VAL A 15 -25.67 9.55 -16.34
N THR A 16 -24.74 10.48 -16.51
CA THR A 16 -24.02 10.64 -17.77
C THR A 16 -22.71 9.87 -17.71
N PRO A 17 -22.37 9.00 -18.68
CA PRO A 17 -21.04 8.45 -18.80
C PRO A 17 -20.00 9.55 -19.01
N PRO A 18 -18.72 9.29 -18.68
CA PRO A 18 -18.20 8.03 -18.16
C PRO A 18 -18.51 7.82 -16.67
N LEU A 19 -18.69 6.54 -16.28
CA LEU A 19 -18.73 6.16 -14.87
C LEU A 19 -17.36 5.64 -14.44
N TYR A 20 -16.98 6.04 -13.24
CA TYR A 20 -15.73 5.67 -12.64
C TYR A 20 -15.95 5.00 -11.28
N LEU A 21 -15.44 3.80 -11.15
CA LEU A 21 -15.36 3.09 -9.90
C LEU A 21 -13.89 3.04 -9.50
N PRO A 22 -13.47 3.69 -8.40
CA PRO A 22 -12.06 3.72 -8.01
C PRO A 22 -11.47 2.34 -7.91
N PHE A 23 -10.24 2.18 -8.39
CA PHE A 23 -9.58 0.88 -8.55
C PHE A 23 -9.64 0.01 -7.29
N PHE A 24 -9.23 0.56 -6.14
CA PHE A 24 -9.25 -0.17 -4.87
C PHE A 24 -10.64 -0.32 -4.26
N ASN A 25 -11.65 0.33 -4.82
CA ASN A 25 -13.03 0.28 -4.36
C ASN A 25 -13.93 -0.56 -5.29
N ARG A 26 -13.38 -1.22 -6.31
CA ARG A 26 -14.13 -2.10 -7.23
C ARG A 26 -14.57 -3.42 -6.63
N TRP A 27 -14.27 -3.67 -5.38
CA TRP A 27 -14.48 -4.96 -4.78
C TRP A 27 -15.94 -5.24 -4.48
N ASN A 28 -16.32 -6.45 -4.76
CA ASN A 28 -17.49 -7.04 -4.15
C ASN A 28 -17.06 -7.52 -2.75
N GLU A 29 -17.82 -7.22 -1.70
CA GLU A 29 -17.51 -7.59 -0.31
C GLU A 29 -17.28 -9.10 -0.13
N ASN A 30 -17.92 -9.92 -0.96
CA ASN A 30 -17.78 -11.37 -0.98
C ASN A 30 -16.75 -11.91 -1.97
N ALA A 31 -16.13 -11.05 -2.79
CA ALA A 31 -15.07 -11.44 -3.69
C ALA A 31 -13.70 -11.28 -3.01
N TYR A 32 -12.77 -12.17 -3.37
CA TYR A 32 -11.39 -11.98 -3.00
C TYR A 32 -10.80 -10.82 -3.80
N TYR A 33 -10.12 -9.92 -3.12
CA TYR A 33 -9.28 -8.93 -3.78
C TYR A 33 -8.13 -9.66 -4.45
N LYS A 34 -7.96 -9.38 -5.71
CA LYS A 34 -6.82 -9.82 -6.48
C LYS A 34 -6.20 -8.57 -7.07
N TYR A 35 -4.94 -8.33 -6.76
CA TYR A 35 -4.17 -7.30 -7.44
C TYR A 35 -4.15 -7.65 -8.93
N GLU A 36 -4.86 -6.88 -9.71
CA GLU A 36 -4.78 -6.96 -11.18
C GLU A 36 -4.10 -5.69 -11.66
N PRO A 37 -3.18 -5.83 -12.64
CA PRO A 37 -2.64 -4.66 -13.30
C PRO A 37 -3.80 -3.79 -13.75
N PHE A 38 -3.66 -2.52 -13.52
CA PHE A 38 -4.68 -1.54 -13.75
C PHE A 38 -5.26 -1.62 -15.16
N ASN A 39 -6.57 -1.76 -15.28
CA ASN A 39 -7.27 -1.60 -16.54
C ASN A 39 -7.44 -0.09 -16.80
N LEU A 40 -6.75 0.41 -17.80
CA LEU A 40 -6.55 1.82 -18.10
C LEU A 40 -7.78 2.57 -18.60
N ASP A 41 -8.91 1.92 -18.70
CA ASP A 41 -10.16 2.62 -18.96
C ASP A 41 -11.11 2.51 -17.75
N PRO A 42 -10.80 3.22 -16.66
CA PRO A 42 -11.63 3.22 -15.46
C PRO A 42 -13.00 3.84 -15.71
N PHE A 43 -13.15 4.56 -16.80
CA PHE A 43 -14.34 5.33 -17.12
C PHE A 43 -15.30 4.63 -18.06
N ASN A 44 -14.95 3.46 -18.59
CA ASN A 44 -15.78 2.77 -19.57
C ASN A 44 -16.50 1.57 -18.95
N LEU A 45 -17.28 1.82 -17.90
CA LEU A 45 -18.11 0.79 -17.31
C LEU A 45 -19.34 0.54 -18.18
N ASN A 46 -19.38 -0.61 -18.88
CA ASN A 46 -20.55 -1.02 -19.64
C ASN A 46 -21.72 -1.34 -18.72
N ALA A 47 -21.51 -2.25 -17.78
CA ALA A 47 -22.45 -2.56 -16.71
C ALA A 47 -21.67 -3.04 -15.49
N VAL A 48 -22.10 -2.66 -14.30
CA VAL A 48 -21.44 -3.04 -13.05
C VAL A 48 -22.45 -3.29 -11.96
N SER A 49 -22.15 -4.26 -11.09
CA SER A 49 -22.82 -4.45 -9.80
C SER A 49 -21.75 -4.73 -8.76
N THR A 50 -21.65 -3.86 -7.75
CA THR A 50 -20.63 -3.99 -6.70
C THR A 50 -21.22 -3.68 -5.32
N SER A 51 -20.84 -4.44 -4.34
CA SER A 51 -21.21 -4.28 -2.93
C SER A 51 -20.04 -3.88 -2.02
N GLY A 52 -18.82 -3.82 -2.55
CA GLY A 52 -17.62 -3.52 -1.76
C GLY A 52 -17.09 -2.10 -1.92
N SER A 53 -17.59 -1.35 -2.90
CA SER A 53 -17.15 0.02 -3.16
C SER A 53 -17.93 1.03 -2.33
N PRO A 54 -17.27 1.90 -1.56
CA PRO A 54 -17.96 2.96 -0.85
C PRO A 54 -18.43 4.10 -1.75
N VAL A 55 -17.82 4.28 -2.93
CA VAL A 55 -18.10 5.40 -3.82
C VAL A 55 -18.22 4.99 -5.28
N ILE A 56 -18.95 5.77 -6.08
CA ILE A 56 -18.94 5.76 -7.54
C ILE A 56 -19.04 7.20 -8.05
N LEU A 57 -18.25 7.51 -9.09
CA LEU A 57 -18.26 8.78 -9.78
C LEU A 57 -18.94 8.59 -11.16
N ALA A 58 -19.73 9.57 -11.57
CA ALA A 58 -20.29 9.65 -12.90
C ALA A 58 -19.93 11.00 -13.54
N GLY A 59 -20.17 11.16 -14.83
CA GLY A 59 -19.96 12.44 -15.48
C GLY A 59 -20.79 13.55 -14.86
N GLY A 60 -20.16 14.38 -14.03
CA GLY A 60 -20.83 15.48 -13.29
C GLY A 60 -21.62 15.07 -12.05
N ALA A 61 -21.45 13.83 -11.53
CA ALA A 61 -22.14 13.36 -10.33
C ALA A 61 -21.26 12.49 -9.44
N PHE A 62 -21.56 12.49 -8.15
CA PHE A 62 -20.87 11.70 -7.13
C PHE A 62 -21.87 11.00 -6.20
N PHE A 63 -21.59 9.76 -5.83
CA PHE A 63 -22.38 8.97 -4.88
C PHE A 63 -21.45 8.24 -3.92
N GLY A 64 -21.71 8.32 -2.61
CA GLY A 64 -20.91 7.69 -1.57
C GLY A 64 -21.73 7.20 -0.39
N PHE A 65 -21.46 5.97 0.08
CA PHE A 65 -22.04 5.44 1.31
C PHE A 65 -21.30 6.03 2.52
N MET A 66 -22.05 6.60 3.46
CA MET A 66 -21.47 7.23 4.66
C MET A 66 -21.13 6.24 5.77
N ASN A 67 -21.71 5.05 5.72
CA ASN A 67 -21.47 3.97 6.68
C ASN A 67 -20.91 2.75 5.95
N GLU A 68 -20.16 1.94 6.65
CA GLU A 68 -19.49 0.76 6.13
C GLU A 68 -20.44 -0.39 5.75
N SER A 69 -21.70 -0.32 6.05
CA SER A 69 -22.66 -1.37 5.77
C SER A 69 -22.89 -1.53 4.26
N GLY A 70 -22.76 -2.75 3.76
CA GLY A 70 -22.85 -3.23 2.40
C GLY A 70 -23.89 -2.64 1.42
N GLY A 71 -23.79 -1.36 1.11
CA GLY A 71 -24.54 -0.76 0.00
C GLY A 71 -24.08 -1.31 -1.34
N ARG A 72 -24.88 -1.13 -2.37
CA ARG A 72 -24.57 -1.62 -3.72
C ARG A 72 -24.82 -0.56 -4.76
N PHE A 73 -23.89 -0.43 -5.68
CA PHE A 73 -24.04 0.32 -6.94
C PHE A 73 -24.29 -0.67 -8.08
N ILE A 74 -25.34 -0.41 -8.87
CA ILE A 74 -25.71 -1.20 -10.05
C ILE A 74 -25.91 -0.23 -11.19
N TYR A 75 -25.03 -0.31 -12.20
CA TYR A 75 -25.13 0.46 -13.44
C TYR A 75 -25.56 -0.43 -14.59
N ASP A 76 -26.56 0.00 -15.35
CA ASP A 76 -27.18 -0.78 -16.44
C ASP A 76 -26.40 -0.70 -17.76
N GLY A 77 -25.34 0.11 -17.83
CA GLY A 77 -24.60 0.37 -19.07
C GLY A 77 -25.32 1.33 -20.04
N LYS A 78 -26.49 1.88 -19.65
CA LYS A 78 -27.36 2.69 -20.53
C LYS A 78 -27.76 4.03 -19.91
N GLY A 79 -27.07 4.44 -18.83
CA GLY A 79 -27.29 5.72 -18.17
C GLY A 79 -28.21 5.66 -16.94
N THR A 80 -28.48 4.49 -16.37
CA THR A 80 -29.20 4.37 -15.11
C THR A 80 -28.31 3.75 -14.05
N LEU A 81 -28.07 4.48 -12.97
CA LEU A 81 -27.42 4.01 -11.75
C LEU A 81 -28.47 3.71 -10.70
N THR A 82 -28.56 2.45 -10.27
CA THR A 82 -29.36 2.05 -9.11
C THR A 82 -28.45 1.97 -7.90
N VAL A 83 -28.78 2.72 -6.86
CA VAL A 83 -28.12 2.66 -5.55
C VAL A 83 -29.02 1.88 -4.60
N VAL A 84 -28.51 0.79 -4.04
CA VAL A 84 -29.20 -0.04 -3.04
C VAL A 84 -28.61 0.28 -1.68
N CYS A 85 -29.42 0.87 -0.82
CA CYS A 85 -29.05 1.24 0.55
C CYS A 85 -29.72 0.26 1.53
N PRO A 86 -28.94 -0.50 2.33
CA PRO A 86 -29.48 -1.28 3.43
C PRO A 86 -30.06 -0.36 4.53
N ALA A 87 -30.85 -0.93 5.43
CA ALA A 87 -31.30 -0.22 6.61
C ALA A 87 -30.12 0.27 7.45
N GLY A 88 -30.21 1.49 7.99
CA GLY A 88 -29.12 2.14 8.74
C GLY A 88 -28.05 2.77 7.88
N GLN A 89 -28.11 2.66 6.53
CA GLN A 89 -27.15 3.30 5.64
C GLN A 89 -27.53 4.77 5.43
N ARG A 90 -26.48 5.58 5.18
CA ARG A 90 -26.60 6.98 4.75
C ARG A 90 -25.94 7.11 3.39
N LEU A 91 -26.61 7.78 2.45
CA LEU A 91 -26.08 8.07 1.12
C LEU A 91 -25.77 9.55 0.98
N TYR A 92 -24.51 9.88 0.73
CA TYR A 92 -24.10 11.20 0.25
C TYR A 92 -24.15 11.19 -1.28
N TYR A 93 -24.79 12.20 -1.89
CA TYR A 93 -24.77 12.33 -3.35
C TYR A 93 -24.91 13.77 -3.81
N ASN A 94 -24.39 14.04 -5.01
CA ASN A 94 -24.56 15.27 -5.76
C ASN A 94 -24.65 14.92 -7.25
N GLU A 95 -25.72 15.37 -7.92
CA GLU A 95 -26.00 15.06 -9.34
C GLU A 95 -25.49 16.15 -10.30
N SER A 96 -24.90 17.24 -9.79
CA SER A 96 -24.35 18.33 -10.59
C SER A 96 -23.10 18.90 -9.89
N CYS A 97 -21.94 18.30 -10.15
CA CYS A 97 -20.70 18.66 -9.46
C CYS A 97 -19.44 18.28 -10.26
N ASP A 98 -18.29 18.76 -9.79
CA ASP A 98 -17.01 18.12 -10.03
C ASP A 98 -16.91 16.87 -9.13
N PRO A 99 -16.93 15.65 -9.68
CA PRO A 99 -16.96 14.43 -8.86
C PRO A 99 -15.74 14.24 -7.97
N TYR A 100 -14.57 14.78 -8.34
CA TYR A 100 -13.36 14.67 -7.50
C TYR A 100 -13.41 15.63 -6.32
N ALA A 101 -13.87 16.86 -6.52
CA ALA A 101 -14.10 17.80 -5.42
C ALA A 101 -15.18 17.29 -4.44
N GLU A 102 -16.23 16.66 -4.96
CA GLU A 102 -17.26 16.03 -4.13
C GLU A 102 -16.73 14.78 -3.40
N TRP A 103 -15.84 14.02 -4.01
CA TRP A 103 -15.18 12.89 -3.32
C TRP A 103 -14.35 13.38 -2.13
N GLU A 104 -13.63 14.47 -2.29
CA GLU A 104 -12.89 15.07 -1.18
C GLU A 104 -13.82 15.54 -0.05
N ASN A 105 -14.93 16.23 -0.39
CA ASN A 105 -15.92 16.67 0.57
C ASN A 105 -16.59 15.50 1.31
N TYR A 106 -16.98 14.47 0.58
CA TYR A 106 -17.52 13.23 1.15
C TYR A 106 -16.54 12.59 2.13
N SER A 107 -15.27 12.44 1.72
CA SER A 107 -14.26 11.79 2.55
C SER A 107 -13.99 12.58 3.84
N LYS A 108 -13.95 13.92 3.79
CA LYS A 108 -13.84 14.77 4.97
C LYS A 108 -15.00 14.54 5.93
N LEU A 109 -16.24 14.50 5.41
CA LEU A 109 -17.45 14.27 6.23
C LEU A 109 -17.46 12.88 6.89
N VAL A 110 -17.04 11.83 6.16
CA VAL A 110 -16.94 10.48 6.74
C VAL A 110 -15.89 10.46 7.85
N LEU A 111 -14.75 11.13 7.64
CA LEU A 111 -13.64 11.16 8.59
C LEU A 111 -13.96 11.95 9.88
N GLU A 112 -14.92 12.88 9.85
CA GLU A 112 -15.38 13.58 11.08
C GLU A 112 -15.87 12.61 12.17
N SER A 113 -16.35 11.43 11.77
CA SER A 113 -16.80 10.38 12.70
C SER A 113 -15.69 9.51 13.28
N PHE A 114 -14.43 9.69 12.82
CA PHE A 114 -13.29 8.87 13.23
C PHE A 114 -12.32 9.63 14.14
N PRO A 115 -11.67 8.94 15.10
CA PRO A 115 -10.61 9.53 15.90
C PRO A 115 -9.46 9.98 14.98
N LYS A 116 -8.90 11.16 15.28
CA LYS A 116 -7.68 11.63 14.63
C LYS A 116 -6.47 11.03 15.33
N ALA A 117 -5.51 10.52 14.56
CA ALA A 117 -4.22 10.09 15.09
C ALA A 117 -3.30 11.31 15.28
N ASP A 118 -2.49 11.29 16.34
CA ASP A 118 -1.42 12.27 16.55
C ASP A 118 -0.26 11.90 15.61
N LYS A 119 -0.11 12.68 14.53
CA LYS A 119 0.93 12.45 13.53
C LYS A 119 2.31 12.77 14.11
N GLN A 120 3.26 11.88 13.89
CA GLN A 120 4.66 12.12 14.20
C GLN A 120 5.36 12.80 13.03
N GLU A 121 6.32 13.67 13.31
CA GLU A 121 7.04 14.41 12.26
C GLU A 121 7.75 13.48 11.29
N PHE A 122 8.41 12.44 11.77
CA PHE A 122 9.17 11.50 10.95
C PHE A 122 8.31 10.65 10.00
N TRP A 123 6.99 10.56 10.23
CA TRP A 123 6.10 9.85 9.30
C TRP A 123 6.08 10.48 7.91
N ASN A 124 6.42 11.77 7.84
CA ASN A 124 6.52 12.50 6.58
C ASN A 124 7.94 12.53 6.00
N ASP A 125 8.92 11.84 6.60
CA ASP A 125 10.26 11.74 6.04
C ASP A 125 10.26 10.94 4.75
N ILE A 126 11.19 11.26 3.84
CA ILE A 126 11.42 10.43 2.66
C ILE A 126 11.74 9.00 3.08
N GLU A 127 11.48 8.07 2.19
CA GLU A 127 11.72 6.66 2.45
C GLU A 127 12.75 6.08 1.48
N TYR A 128 13.57 5.17 1.99
CA TYR A 128 14.40 4.23 1.26
C TYR A 128 13.82 2.84 1.53
N CYS A 129 13.51 2.10 0.47
CA CYS A 129 12.99 0.74 0.59
C CYS A 129 13.87 -0.21 -0.21
N THR A 130 14.27 -1.32 0.37
CA THR A 130 15.24 -2.22 -0.26
C THR A 130 14.71 -2.95 -1.50
N TRP A 131 13.38 -2.99 -1.70
CA TRP A 131 12.75 -3.82 -2.73
C TRP A 131 13.25 -3.55 -4.15
N VAL A 132 13.28 -2.29 -4.59
CA VAL A 132 13.72 -1.94 -5.95
C VAL A 132 15.21 -2.21 -6.12
N GLU A 133 16.03 -1.98 -5.10
CA GLU A 133 17.46 -2.31 -5.13
C GLU A 133 17.70 -3.82 -5.20
N GLN A 134 16.90 -4.62 -4.48
CA GLN A 134 16.93 -6.07 -4.57
C GLN A 134 16.55 -6.53 -5.99
N LYS A 135 15.51 -5.93 -6.59
CA LYS A 135 15.10 -6.22 -7.97
C LYS A 135 16.18 -5.84 -8.98
N LYS A 136 16.85 -4.70 -8.80
CA LYS A 136 18.00 -4.30 -9.61
C LYS A 136 19.13 -5.33 -9.53
N ALA A 137 19.54 -5.70 -8.32
CA ALA A 137 20.58 -6.71 -8.11
C ALA A 137 20.20 -8.05 -8.75
N SER A 138 18.96 -8.49 -8.58
CA SER A 138 18.40 -9.69 -9.20
C SER A 138 18.48 -9.66 -10.73
N ALA A 139 18.04 -8.56 -11.34
CA ALA A 139 18.07 -8.40 -12.79
C ALA A 139 19.48 -8.38 -13.36
N LEU A 140 20.40 -7.66 -12.74
CA LEU A 140 21.81 -7.60 -13.17
C LEU A 140 22.53 -8.94 -13.02
N ALA A 141 22.19 -9.72 -12.00
CA ALA A 141 22.76 -11.06 -11.77
C ALA A 141 22.07 -12.17 -12.56
N GLY A 142 20.93 -11.91 -13.20
CA GLY A 142 20.13 -12.94 -13.88
C GLY A 142 19.50 -13.97 -12.92
N VAL A 143 19.29 -13.61 -11.63
CA VAL A 143 18.73 -14.49 -10.60
C VAL A 143 17.26 -14.13 -10.40
N LYS A 144 16.35 -15.10 -10.51
CA LYS A 144 14.90 -14.84 -10.42
C LYS A 144 14.41 -14.50 -9.01
N ASP A 145 15.05 -15.03 -7.98
CA ASP A 145 14.63 -14.80 -6.60
C ASP A 145 15.22 -13.50 -6.04
N VAL A 146 14.43 -12.45 -6.11
CA VAL A 146 14.76 -11.10 -5.63
C VAL A 146 15.14 -11.08 -4.14
N ARG A 147 14.51 -11.94 -3.34
CA ARG A 147 14.73 -12.02 -1.89
C ARG A 147 16.11 -12.55 -1.52
N ALA A 148 16.77 -13.27 -2.45
CA ALA A 148 18.09 -13.83 -2.21
C ALA A 148 19.17 -12.75 -1.98
N PHE A 149 18.96 -11.54 -2.49
CA PHE A 149 19.92 -10.44 -2.41
C PHE A 149 19.86 -9.69 -1.08
N LEU A 150 18.76 -9.77 -0.36
CA LEU A 150 18.62 -9.06 0.91
C LEU A 150 19.45 -9.73 2.00
N SER A 151 20.32 -8.96 2.66
CA SER A 151 21.18 -9.37 3.77
C SER A 151 21.59 -8.17 4.63
N GLU A 152 22.21 -8.42 5.76
CA GLU A 152 22.79 -7.37 6.62
C GLU A 152 23.79 -6.51 5.86
N ASP A 153 24.72 -7.13 5.10
CA ASP A 153 25.71 -6.42 4.29
C ASP A 153 25.06 -5.57 3.21
N PHE A 154 23.96 -6.04 2.61
CA PHE A 154 23.19 -5.28 1.64
C PHE A 154 22.63 -3.98 2.24
N ILE A 155 22.16 -4.01 3.49
CA ILE A 155 21.66 -2.81 4.18
C ILE A 155 22.80 -1.84 4.48
N TYR A 156 23.95 -2.33 4.97
CA TYR A 156 25.12 -1.47 5.18
C TYR A 156 25.61 -0.82 3.88
N ASP A 157 25.66 -1.56 2.78
CA ASP A 157 26.00 -1.00 1.47
C ASP A 157 24.99 0.05 1.02
N TYR A 158 23.69 -0.19 1.23
CA TYR A 158 22.65 0.75 0.88
C TYR A 158 22.79 2.07 1.67
N MET A 159 22.98 2.00 2.99
CA MET A 159 23.22 3.19 3.83
C MET A 159 24.45 3.99 3.37
N ARG A 160 25.56 3.29 3.11
CA ARG A 160 26.80 3.90 2.61
C ARG A 160 26.57 4.64 1.28
N ARG A 161 25.88 4.02 0.33
CA ARG A 161 25.58 4.63 -0.99
C ARG A 161 24.66 5.85 -0.87
N VAL A 162 23.65 5.83 -0.01
CA VAL A 162 22.81 7.01 0.30
C VAL A 162 23.68 8.16 0.80
N GLU A 163 24.65 7.88 1.67
CA GLU A 163 25.55 8.88 2.21
C GLU A 163 26.52 9.41 1.16
N GLU A 164 27.15 8.53 0.37
CA GLU A 164 28.07 8.90 -0.72
C GLU A 164 27.40 9.75 -1.80
N MET A 165 26.13 9.51 -2.10
CA MET A 165 25.34 10.32 -3.01
C MET A 165 24.92 11.67 -2.40
N GLY A 166 25.10 11.89 -1.09
CA GLY A 166 24.66 13.10 -0.40
C GLY A 166 23.15 13.25 -0.27
N LEU A 167 22.40 12.17 -0.36
CA LEU A 167 20.95 12.16 -0.21
C LEU A 167 20.53 12.39 1.26
N PRO A 168 19.41 13.06 1.53
CA PRO A 168 18.93 13.30 2.89
C PRO A 168 18.60 11.98 3.59
N LYS A 169 18.79 11.93 4.90
CA LYS A 169 18.38 10.78 5.71
C LYS A 169 16.85 10.77 5.86
N GLY A 170 16.29 9.60 6.13
CA GLY A 170 14.86 9.39 6.29
C GLY A 170 14.55 7.99 6.81
N LYS A 171 13.42 7.44 6.43
CA LYS A 171 13.06 6.06 6.77
C LYS A 171 13.86 5.08 5.89
N LEU A 172 14.32 3.95 6.45
CA LEU A 172 14.93 2.86 5.68
C LEU A 172 14.18 1.57 6.02
N THR A 173 13.38 1.10 5.06
CA THR A 173 12.55 -0.11 5.21
C THR A 173 13.28 -1.32 4.64
N ILE A 174 13.53 -2.30 5.50
CA ILE A 174 13.99 -3.64 5.14
C ILE A 174 12.78 -4.39 4.58
N ASP A 175 12.77 -4.64 3.28
CA ASP A 175 11.64 -5.22 2.55
C ASP A 175 11.63 -6.74 2.55
N ASP A 176 10.84 -7.38 1.70
CA ASP A 176 10.61 -8.82 1.61
C ASP A 176 11.91 -9.64 1.49
N GLY A 177 12.10 -10.62 2.38
CA GLY A 177 13.22 -11.56 2.35
C GLY A 177 14.11 -11.60 3.60
N TRP A 178 13.79 -10.90 4.69
CA TRP A 178 14.54 -10.87 5.93
C TRP A 178 14.28 -12.06 6.88
N TYR A 179 13.19 -12.78 6.66
CA TYR A 179 12.69 -13.86 7.52
C TYR A 179 13.15 -15.23 7.02
N ILE A 180 13.02 -16.24 7.89
CA ILE A 180 13.44 -17.60 7.63
C ILE A 180 12.76 -18.22 6.41
N ARG A 181 13.48 -19.13 5.77
CA ARG A 181 12.99 -20.00 4.70
C ARG A 181 12.99 -21.45 5.14
N ASN A 182 12.30 -22.30 4.39
CA ASN A 182 12.39 -23.74 4.57
C ASN A 182 13.80 -24.23 4.23
N ASP A 183 14.48 -24.87 5.17
CA ASP A 183 15.86 -25.37 4.98
C ASP A 183 15.98 -26.45 3.90
N SER A 184 14.90 -27.20 3.61
CA SER A 184 14.96 -28.32 2.67
C SER A 184 14.86 -27.92 1.20
N ASP A 185 14.09 -26.86 0.89
CA ASP A 185 13.78 -26.44 -0.48
C ASP A 185 13.93 -24.93 -0.71
N GLY A 186 14.33 -24.17 0.31
CA GLY A 186 14.46 -22.72 0.26
C GLY A 186 13.14 -21.95 0.10
N ALA A 187 12.00 -22.64 0.26
CA ALA A 187 10.69 -22.03 0.08
C ALA A 187 10.44 -20.89 1.06
N VAL A 188 9.77 -19.87 0.59
CA VAL A 188 9.34 -18.71 1.41
C VAL A 188 8.33 -19.16 2.45
N LEU A 189 8.50 -18.75 3.71
CA LEU A 189 7.63 -19.10 4.83
C LEU A 189 6.92 -17.87 5.40
N TYR A 190 6.05 -17.23 4.59
CA TYR A 190 5.16 -16.19 5.14
C TYR A 190 4.31 -16.75 6.27
N GLY A 191 4.21 -15.99 7.34
CA GLY A 191 3.55 -16.40 8.58
C GLY A 191 4.52 -16.86 9.67
N ASP A 192 5.77 -17.20 9.33
CA ASP A 192 6.84 -17.51 10.28
C ASP A 192 7.83 -16.34 10.31
N TRP A 193 7.44 -15.26 10.97
CA TRP A 193 8.14 -13.98 10.99
C TRP A 193 9.35 -14.00 11.96
N GLU A 194 10.29 -14.90 11.71
CA GLU A 194 11.54 -15.02 12.44
C GLU A 194 12.70 -14.57 11.56
N ILE A 195 13.69 -13.92 12.14
CA ILE A 195 14.86 -13.43 11.41
C ILE A 195 15.67 -14.60 10.84
N ASP A 196 15.99 -14.54 9.56
CA ASP A 196 16.99 -15.43 8.96
C ASP A 196 18.39 -15.03 9.42
N ARG A 197 18.88 -15.71 10.46
CA ARG A 197 20.18 -15.43 11.07
C ARG A 197 21.39 -15.78 10.15
N LYS A 198 21.18 -16.45 9.03
CA LYS A 198 22.23 -16.64 8.01
C LYS A 198 22.43 -15.34 7.21
N LYS A 199 21.35 -14.57 6.99
CA LYS A 199 21.35 -13.31 6.24
C LYS A 199 21.54 -12.10 7.15
N PHE A 200 20.99 -12.17 8.36
CA PHE A 200 21.02 -11.13 9.38
C PHE A 200 21.54 -11.69 10.69
N PRO A 201 22.85 -11.95 10.79
CA PRO A 201 23.45 -12.53 12.00
C PRO A 201 23.25 -11.66 13.23
N ASN A 202 23.21 -10.33 13.07
CA ASN A 202 23.04 -9.38 14.16
C ASN A 202 22.08 -8.24 13.81
N MET A 203 20.80 -8.59 13.57
CA MET A 203 19.75 -7.62 13.23
C MET A 203 19.60 -6.53 14.30
N GLU A 204 19.82 -6.87 15.55
CA GLU A 204 19.75 -5.94 16.69
C GLU A 204 20.78 -4.82 16.56
N LYS A 205 22.02 -5.19 16.20
CA LYS A 205 23.09 -4.22 15.95
C LYS A 205 22.82 -3.41 14.70
N LEU A 206 22.36 -4.05 13.61
CA LEU A 206 22.02 -3.37 12.38
C LEU A 206 20.99 -2.27 12.62
N VAL A 207 19.89 -2.56 13.34
CA VAL A 207 18.87 -1.58 13.70
C VAL A 207 19.44 -0.40 14.49
N GLN A 208 20.34 -0.67 15.44
CA GLN A 208 21.01 0.39 16.19
C GLN A 208 21.94 1.23 15.29
N ASP A 209 22.67 0.59 14.39
CA ASP A 209 23.56 1.28 13.45
C ASP A 209 22.75 2.13 12.45
N MET A 210 21.57 1.66 11.96
CA MET A 210 20.65 2.45 11.15
C MET A 210 20.26 3.75 11.88
N LYS A 211 19.86 3.65 13.16
CA LYS A 211 19.51 4.83 13.98
C LYS A 211 20.70 5.77 14.17
N THR A 212 21.87 5.23 14.46
CA THR A 212 23.10 6.00 14.64
C THR A 212 23.50 6.74 13.37
N ALA A 213 23.24 6.14 12.20
CA ALA A 213 23.45 6.76 10.89
C ALA A 213 22.35 7.77 10.51
N GLY A 214 21.34 7.96 11.37
CA GLY A 214 20.25 8.94 11.17
C GLY A 214 19.07 8.42 10.36
N PHE A 215 18.94 7.10 10.17
CA PHE A 215 17.77 6.49 9.54
C PHE A 215 16.73 6.07 10.58
N THR A 216 15.45 6.14 10.20
CA THR A 216 14.36 5.53 10.96
C THR A 216 14.14 4.10 10.44
N PRO A 217 14.38 3.05 11.26
CA PRO A 217 14.25 1.67 10.80
C PRO A 217 12.81 1.27 10.55
N GLY A 218 12.55 0.74 9.34
CA GLY A 218 11.27 0.14 8.93
C GLY A 218 11.41 -1.35 8.62
N LEU A 219 10.33 -2.10 8.79
CA LEU A 219 10.27 -3.53 8.50
C LEU A 219 9.01 -3.89 7.74
N TRP A 220 9.16 -4.68 6.70
CA TRP A 220 8.09 -5.17 5.85
C TRP A 220 7.46 -6.47 6.40
N PHE A 221 6.13 -6.58 6.27
CA PHE A 221 5.36 -7.79 6.56
C PHE A 221 4.27 -8.02 5.51
N ALA A 222 3.93 -9.29 5.27
CA ALA A 222 2.74 -9.71 4.51
C ALA A 222 1.71 -10.38 5.43
N PRO A 223 1.03 -9.63 6.29
CA PRO A 223 0.25 -10.20 7.39
C PRO A 223 -1.15 -10.68 6.98
N PHE A 224 -1.55 -10.45 5.74
CA PHE A 224 -2.85 -10.87 5.19
C PHE A 224 -2.77 -12.23 4.49
N THR A 225 -1.56 -12.73 4.32
CA THR A 225 -1.28 -13.97 3.61
C THR A 225 -0.22 -14.78 4.35
N PHE A 226 -0.22 -16.08 4.14
CA PHE A 226 0.79 -16.98 4.67
C PHE A 226 1.02 -18.17 3.75
N THR A 227 2.16 -18.82 3.90
CA THR A 227 2.47 -20.03 3.17
C THR A 227 1.79 -21.23 3.84
N PRO A 228 1.08 -22.10 3.11
CA PRO A 228 0.43 -23.27 3.71
C PRO A 228 1.38 -24.20 4.50
N ASN A 229 2.67 -24.15 4.17
CA ASN A 229 3.71 -24.93 4.84
C ASN A 229 4.32 -24.25 6.07
N SER A 230 3.94 -23.00 6.38
CA SER A 230 4.41 -22.30 7.57
C SER A 230 4.00 -23.03 8.88
N ARG A 231 4.75 -22.80 9.93
CA ARG A 231 4.42 -23.34 11.26
C ARG A 231 3.09 -22.78 11.77
N LEU A 232 2.81 -21.51 11.48
CA LEU A 232 1.54 -20.87 11.81
C LEU A 232 0.37 -21.62 11.16
N ALA A 233 0.44 -21.86 9.84
CA ALA A 233 -0.61 -22.56 9.10
C ALA A 233 -0.81 -24.00 9.58
N LYS A 234 0.29 -24.74 9.86
CA LYS A 234 0.25 -26.12 10.37
C LYS A 234 -0.35 -26.18 11.78
N LYS A 235 -0.02 -25.21 12.63
CA LYS A 235 -0.52 -25.15 14.01
C LYS A 235 -2.01 -24.76 14.07
N TYR A 236 -2.44 -23.88 13.17
CA TYR A 236 -3.79 -23.33 13.15
C TYR A 236 -4.43 -23.43 11.75
N PRO A 237 -4.77 -24.62 11.29
CA PRO A 237 -5.28 -24.83 9.92
C PRO A 237 -6.62 -24.13 9.65
N GLN A 238 -7.39 -23.76 10.69
CA GLN A 238 -8.62 -22.98 10.56
C GLN A 238 -8.38 -21.56 10.02
N LEU A 239 -7.15 -21.04 10.12
CA LEU A 239 -6.77 -19.73 9.58
C LEU A 239 -6.77 -19.71 8.05
N ILE A 240 -6.76 -20.85 7.39
CA ILE A 240 -6.67 -20.94 5.92
C ILE A 240 -8.00 -20.52 5.31
N GLY A 241 -8.02 -19.34 4.69
CA GLY A 241 -9.19 -18.78 4.00
C GLY A 241 -9.37 -19.33 2.59
N GLY A 242 -8.28 -19.53 1.86
CA GLY A 242 -8.21 -20.06 0.52
C GLY A 242 -6.78 -20.05 0.03
N VAL A 243 -6.41 -21.05 -0.77
CA VAL A 243 -5.05 -21.20 -1.32
C VAL A 243 -5.01 -20.64 -2.75
N TYR A 244 -3.96 -19.91 -3.08
CA TYR A 244 -3.72 -19.44 -4.44
C TYR A 244 -2.22 -19.49 -4.78
N SER A 245 -1.90 -19.61 -6.07
CA SER A 245 -0.52 -19.62 -6.56
C SER A 245 -0.21 -18.26 -7.18
N GLN A 246 0.84 -17.61 -6.70
CA GLN A 246 1.25 -16.30 -7.20
C GLN A 246 2.37 -16.38 -8.24
N ASN A 247 3.31 -17.27 -8.04
CA ASN A 247 4.43 -17.45 -8.95
C ASN A 247 4.80 -18.93 -9.06
N ASN A 248 4.37 -19.56 -10.16
CA ASN A 248 4.60 -20.97 -10.38
C ASN A 248 6.08 -21.29 -10.64
N GLU A 249 6.88 -20.34 -11.16
CA GLU A 249 8.30 -20.56 -11.44
C GLU A 249 9.14 -20.61 -10.16
N LEU A 250 8.72 -19.89 -9.12
CA LEU A 250 9.37 -19.90 -7.81
C LEU A 250 8.69 -20.83 -6.80
N GLY A 251 7.66 -21.56 -7.21
CA GLY A 251 6.90 -22.45 -6.32
C GLY A 251 6.14 -21.72 -5.21
N LEU A 252 5.88 -20.43 -5.37
CA LEU A 252 5.20 -19.64 -4.36
C LEU A 252 3.71 -19.94 -4.34
N THR A 253 3.27 -20.62 -3.29
CA THR A 253 1.86 -20.87 -2.99
C THR A 253 1.51 -20.14 -1.71
N TRP A 254 0.48 -19.32 -1.76
CA TRP A 254 -0.01 -18.53 -0.63
C TRP A 254 -1.43 -18.92 -0.25
N ALA A 255 -1.79 -18.61 0.99
CA ALA A 255 -3.15 -18.71 1.49
C ALA A 255 -3.57 -17.41 2.13
N TYR A 256 -4.84 -17.03 1.95
CA TYR A 256 -5.45 -15.92 2.67
C TYR A 256 -5.61 -16.28 4.14
N ILE A 257 -5.32 -15.34 5.03
CA ILE A 257 -5.52 -15.51 6.48
C ILE A 257 -6.94 -15.09 6.82
N ARG A 258 -7.66 -15.97 7.53
CA ARG A 258 -8.94 -15.60 8.16
C ARG A 258 -8.68 -14.95 9.51
N PRO A 259 -9.38 -13.86 9.85
CA PRO A 259 -9.35 -13.32 11.19
C PRO A 259 -9.77 -14.37 12.23
N ASP A 260 -8.96 -14.51 13.27
CA ASP A 260 -9.20 -15.46 14.37
C ASP A 260 -8.56 -14.87 15.64
N PRO A 261 -9.17 -15.01 16.83
CA PRO A 261 -8.61 -14.49 18.07
C PRO A 261 -7.17 -14.94 18.39
N VAL A 262 -6.77 -16.13 17.93
CA VAL A 262 -5.41 -16.66 18.13
C VAL A 262 -4.33 -15.77 17.48
N LEU A 263 -4.68 -15.00 16.47
CA LEU A 263 -3.76 -14.09 15.79
C LEU A 263 -3.41 -12.88 16.65
N GLU A 264 -4.26 -12.46 17.59
CA GLU A 264 -3.98 -11.34 18.47
C GLU A 264 -2.76 -11.63 19.33
N ASP A 265 -2.72 -12.77 20.02
CA ASP A 265 -1.55 -13.20 20.80
C ASP A 265 -0.31 -13.40 19.94
N TYR A 266 -0.50 -13.94 18.73
CA TYR A 266 0.60 -14.18 17.79
C TYR A 266 1.25 -12.88 17.33
N TYR A 267 0.48 -11.93 16.82
CA TYR A 267 1.00 -10.65 16.34
C TYR A 267 1.45 -9.74 17.48
N THR A 268 0.85 -9.83 18.67
CA THR A 268 1.34 -9.08 19.84
C THR A 268 2.80 -9.42 20.13
N LYS A 269 3.14 -10.71 20.19
CA LYS A 269 4.52 -11.16 20.44
C LYS A 269 5.50 -10.72 19.34
N ILE A 270 5.05 -10.74 18.08
CA ILE A 270 5.85 -10.30 16.95
C ILE A 270 6.14 -8.80 17.03
N PHE A 271 5.11 -7.98 17.21
CA PHE A 271 5.31 -6.53 17.25
C PHE A 271 6.01 -6.06 18.52
N GLU A 272 5.77 -6.68 19.69
CA GLU A 272 6.56 -6.43 20.91
C GLU A 272 8.05 -6.69 20.66
N TYR A 273 8.38 -7.78 20.00
CA TYR A 273 9.77 -8.15 19.72
C TYR A 273 10.45 -7.14 18.78
N TYR A 274 9.82 -6.80 17.65
CA TYR A 274 10.44 -5.90 16.66
C TYR A 274 10.41 -4.43 17.08
N ILE A 275 9.39 -3.97 17.77
CA ILE A 275 9.36 -2.62 18.37
C ILE A 275 10.42 -2.54 19.48
N GLY A 276 10.51 -3.56 20.32
CA GLY A 276 11.56 -3.65 21.35
C GLY A 276 12.99 -3.66 20.80
N MET A 277 13.19 -4.20 19.60
CA MET A 277 14.47 -4.14 18.88
C MET A 277 14.77 -2.73 18.35
N GLY A 278 13.74 -1.92 18.12
CA GLY A 278 13.87 -0.51 17.73
C GLY A 278 13.33 -0.17 16.34
N PHE A 279 12.58 -1.05 15.70
CA PHE A 279 11.83 -0.68 14.49
C PHE A 279 10.72 0.32 14.83
N GLN A 280 10.58 1.35 14.00
CA GLN A 280 9.65 2.46 14.19
C GLN A 280 8.62 2.57 13.04
N LYS A 281 8.72 1.72 12.04
CA LYS A 281 7.78 1.64 10.92
C LYS A 281 7.50 0.18 10.56
N PHE A 282 6.22 -0.14 10.29
CA PHE A 282 5.81 -1.41 9.68
C PHE A 282 5.09 -1.17 8.37
N LYS A 283 5.65 -1.71 7.28
CA LYS A 283 5.04 -1.76 5.95
C LYS A 283 4.23 -3.05 5.84
N LEU A 284 2.90 -2.94 5.92
CA LEU A 284 1.96 -4.07 5.82
C LEU A 284 1.49 -4.24 4.38
N ASP A 285 2.04 -5.23 3.71
CA ASP A 285 1.91 -5.44 2.26
C ASP A 285 1.14 -6.72 1.91
N ILE A 286 0.99 -7.01 0.61
CA ILE A 286 0.30 -8.18 0.05
C ILE A 286 -1.11 -8.35 0.66
N ALA A 287 -1.89 -7.27 0.64
CA ALA A 287 -3.26 -7.25 1.13
C ALA A 287 -4.19 -7.91 0.11
N TYR A 288 -4.15 -9.22 0.02
CA TYR A 288 -5.06 -10.04 -0.77
C TYR A 288 -6.04 -10.79 0.14
N GLY A 289 -7.28 -10.90 -0.29
CA GLY A 289 -8.32 -11.57 0.48
C GLY A 289 -9.67 -10.86 0.38
N LYS A 290 -10.62 -11.25 1.20
CA LYS A 290 -11.88 -10.53 1.32
C LYS A 290 -11.66 -9.21 2.04
N LYS A 291 -12.28 -8.14 1.55
CA LYS A 291 -12.14 -6.79 2.11
C LYS A 291 -12.42 -6.75 3.61
N SER A 292 -13.52 -7.39 4.05
CA SER A 292 -13.89 -7.46 5.47
C SER A 292 -12.85 -8.19 6.33
N GLU A 293 -12.28 -9.29 5.82
CA GLU A 293 -11.24 -10.06 6.51
C GLU A 293 -9.93 -9.25 6.60
N MET A 294 -9.49 -8.63 5.50
CA MET A 294 -8.31 -7.77 5.49
C MET A 294 -8.45 -6.58 6.42
N LYS A 295 -9.62 -5.93 6.43
CA LYS A 295 -9.90 -4.83 7.34
C LYS A 295 -9.82 -5.27 8.80
N ALA A 296 -10.42 -6.42 9.14
CA ALA A 296 -10.38 -6.94 10.51
C ALA A 296 -8.94 -7.25 10.96
N LEU A 297 -8.12 -7.85 10.08
CA LEU A 297 -6.70 -8.10 10.34
C LEU A 297 -5.91 -6.80 10.52
N LEU A 298 -6.11 -5.83 9.61
CA LEU A 298 -5.43 -4.55 9.71
C LEU A 298 -5.81 -3.80 10.98
N ALA A 299 -7.10 -3.78 11.34
CA ALA A 299 -7.59 -3.16 12.57
C ALA A 299 -6.98 -3.79 13.82
N MET A 300 -6.87 -5.11 13.85
CA MET A 300 -6.23 -5.86 14.96
C MET A 300 -4.76 -5.47 15.08
N MET A 301 -3.98 -5.56 13.99
CA MET A 301 -2.56 -5.26 14.01
C MET A 301 -2.28 -3.79 14.34
N TYR A 302 -3.04 -2.88 13.76
CA TYR A 302 -2.95 -1.45 14.09
C TYR A 302 -3.21 -1.22 15.59
N GLY A 303 -4.27 -1.82 16.13
CA GLY A 303 -4.59 -1.74 17.56
C GLY A 303 -3.48 -2.27 18.45
N ILE A 304 -2.87 -3.40 18.09
CA ILE A 304 -1.72 -4.00 18.80
C ILE A 304 -0.53 -3.05 18.77
N ILE A 305 -0.12 -2.60 17.58
CA ILE A 305 1.06 -1.72 17.41
C ILE A 305 0.88 -0.42 18.21
N LYS A 306 -0.28 0.23 18.07
CA LYS A 306 -0.55 1.49 18.76
C LYS A 306 -0.68 1.36 20.28
N LYS A 307 -1.04 0.19 20.78
CA LYS A 307 -1.05 -0.13 22.20
C LYS A 307 0.36 -0.32 22.77
N ILE A 308 1.28 -0.90 21.98
CA ILE A 308 2.69 -1.09 22.36
C ILE A 308 3.43 0.25 22.30
N ASP A 309 3.36 0.93 21.16
CA ASP A 309 3.95 2.26 20.96
C ASP A 309 3.12 3.06 19.94
N PRO A 310 2.40 4.11 20.38
CA PRO A 310 1.57 4.92 19.50
C PRO A 310 2.35 5.72 18.44
N THR A 311 3.67 5.90 18.63
CA THR A 311 4.52 6.64 17.70
C THR A 311 4.96 5.83 16.48
N VAL A 312 4.91 4.51 16.55
CA VAL A 312 5.29 3.61 15.46
C VAL A 312 4.37 3.79 14.26
N GLU A 313 4.95 4.03 13.08
CA GLU A 313 4.22 4.19 11.82
C GLU A 313 3.69 2.85 11.30
N VAL A 314 2.43 2.83 10.89
CA VAL A 314 1.82 1.71 10.16
C VAL A 314 1.45 2.16 8.76
N GLU A 315 2.10 1.56 7.77
CA GLU A 315 1.82 1.78 6.36
C GLU A 315 1.01 0.62 5.78
N CYS A 316 -0.02 0.93 4.98
CA CYS A 316 -0.70 -0.06 4.14
C CYS A 316 -0.97 0.50 2.74
N HIS A 317 -1.38 -0.37 1.80
CA HIS A 317 -1.70 0.02 0.42
C HIS A 317 -3.19 -0.20 0.08
N ILE A 318 -4.08 -0.02 1.05
CA ILE A 318 -5.53 -0.16 0.87
C ILE A 318 -6.19 1.23 1.02
N PRO A 319 -6.26 2.05 -0.03
CA PRO A 319 -6.81 3.39 0.02
C PRO A 319 -8.35 3.37 -0.05
N ASP A 320 -8.98 2.81 0.95
CA ASP A 320 -10.42 2.78 1.14
C ASP A 320 -10.78 3.54 2.42
N ILE A 321 -11.75 4.45 2.37
CA ILE A 321 -12.09 5.36 3.48
C ILE A 321 -12.40 4.62 4.80
N PHE A 322 -12.92 3.39 4.74
CA PHE A 322 -13.26 2.58 5.91
C PHE A 322 -12.15 1.62 6.33
N VAL A 323 -11.14 1.40 5.50
CA VAL A 323 -9.99 0.53 5.78
C VAL A 323 -8.78 1.34 6.20
N SER A 324 -8.46 2.42 5.48
CA SER A 324 -7.27 3.24 5.73
C SER A 324 -7.26 3.96 7.09
N ARG A 325 -8.37 3.99 7.81
CA ARG A 325 -8.40 4.48 9.20
C ARG A 325 -7.50 3.66 10.15
N TYR A 326 -7.12 2.45 9.76
CA TYR A 326 -6.23 1.56 10.52
C TYR A 326 -4.80 1.56 9.99
N CYS A 327 -4.36 2.68 9.45
CA CYS A 327 -2.95 2.96 9.15
C CYS A 327 -2.67 4.45 9.33
N ASP A 328 -1.41 4.82 9.35
CA ASP A 328 -0.93 6.21 9.45
C ASP A 328 -0.59 6.75 8.06
N THR A 329 -0.02 5.89 7.23
CA THR A 329 0.41 6.18 5.88
C THR A 329 -0.26 5.22 4.89
N VAL A 330 -0.73 5.77 3.78
CA VAL A 330 -1.25 4.99 2.64
C VAL A 330 -0.24 5.05 1.51
N ARG A 331 0.23 3.88 1.06
CA ARG A 331 1.13 3.78 -0.08
C ARG A 331 0.34 3.69 -1.38
N MET A 332 0.77 4.44 -2.38
CA MET A 332 0.36 4.23 -3.77
C MET A 332 0.78 2.83 -4.19
N ASN A 333 -0.01 2.22 -5.08
CA ASN A 333 0.29 0.87 -5.51
C ASN A 333 1.40 0.85 -6.57
N ASP A 334 2.12 -0.28 -6.64
CA ASP A 334 3.23 -0.48 -7.56
C ASP A 334 2.85 -0.18 -9.02
N VAL A 335 3.75 0.48 -9.72
CA VAL A 335 3.67 0.73 -11.15
C VAL A 335 4.89 0.11 -11.82
N ASN A 336 4.74 -0.39 -13.03
CA ASN A 336 5.85 -0.83 -13.86
C ASN A 336 5.82 -0.06 -15.17
N PHE A 337 7.00 0.28 -15.71
CA PHE A 337 7.08 0.83 -17.05
C PHE A 337 6.61 -0.18 -18.08
N ASP A 338 5.92 0.30 -19.08
CA ASP A 338 5.43 -0.45 -20.21
C ASP A 338 5.75 0.26 -21.53
N GLU A 339 5.84 -0.48 -22.63
CA GLU A 339 6.23 0.05 -23.92
C GLU A 339 5.21 1.07 -24.51
N LYS A 340 3.96 1.05 -24.02
CA LYS A 340 2.90 1.94 -24.48
C LYS A 340 2.82 3.23 -23.65
N GLY A 341 3.61 3.36 -22.60
CA GLY A 341 3.60 4.52 -21.70
C GLY A 341 2.33 4.64 -20.85
N LEU A 342 1.60 3.56 -20.67
CA LEU A 342 0.35 3.52 -19.91
C LEU A 342 0.58 3.74 -18.41
N TRP A 343 1.81 3.53 -17.95
CA TRP A 343 2.24 3.75 -16.57
C TRP A 343 1.91 5.16 -16.06
N ARG A 344 1.91 6.18 -16.94
CA ARG A 344 1.59 7.57 -16.56
C ARG A 344 0.17 7.69 -16.03
N GLY A 345 -0.78 7.15 -16.76
CA GLY A 345 -2.19 7.12 -16.36
C GLY A 345 -2.39 6.30 -15.09
N THR A 346 -1.71 5.16 -14.99
CA THR A 346 -1.78 4.26 -13.82
C THR A 346 -1.27 4.94 -12.55
N ALA A 347 -0.11 5.58 -12.60
CA ALA A 347 0.46 6.28 -11.44
C ALA A 347 -0.43 7.44 -10.98
N MET A 348 -0.95 8.24 -11.91
CA MET A 348 -1.87 9.33 -11.58
C MET A 348 -3.20 8.83 -11.02
N GLU A 349 -3.70 7.70 -11.49
CA GLU A 349 -4.90 7.09 -10.94
C GLU A 349 -4.68 6.59 -9.51
N HIS A 350 -3.57 5.89 -9.25
CA HIS A 350 -3.20 5.47 -7.89
C HIS A 350 -3.10 6.67 -6.94
N TYR A 351 -2.47 7.75 -7.40
CA TYR A 351 -2.40 8.99 -6.63
C TYR A 351 -3.78 9.54 -6.28
N LYS A 352 -4.67 9.69 -7.28
CA LYS A 352 -6.02 10.21 -7.07
C LYS A 352 -6.82 9.35 -6.10
N VAL A 353 -6.77 8.03 -6.28
CA VAL A 353 -7.49 7.11 -5.38
C VAL A 353 -6.98 7.25 -3.95
N CYS A 354 -5.67 7.28 -3.72
CA CYS A 354 -5.11 7.47 -2.39
C CYS A 354 -5.48 8.85 -1.81
N ARG A 355 -5.31 9.90 -2.60
CA ARG A 355 -5.56 11.30 -2.18
C ARG A 355 -7.01 11.55 -1.77
N TYR A 356 -7.96 11.04 -2.55
CA TYR A 356 -9.37 11.30 -2.32
C TYR A 356 -10.01 10.30 -1.34
N SER A 357 -9.57 9.04 -1.32
CA SER A 357 -10.09 8.06 -0.34
C SER A 357 -9.49 8.21 1.05
N SER A 358 -8.33 8.85 1.20
CA SER A 358 -7.61 8.93 2.48
C SER A 358 -7.00 10.33 2.69
N PRO A 359 -7.81 11.41 2.65
CA PRO A 359 -7.31 12.78 2.64
C PRO A 359 -6.65 13.22 3.97
N ASP A 360 -6.85 12.48 5.06
CA ASP A 360 -6.25 12.69 6.38
C ASP A 360 -4.93 11.96 6.57
N LYS A 361 -4.53 11.11 5.60
CA LYS A 361 -3.32 10.30 5.69
C LYS A 361 -2.15 10.98 5.00
N ILE A 362 -0.94 10.59 5.42
CA ILE A 362 0.28 10.87 4.68
C ILE A 362 0.36 9.84 3.55
N LEU A 363 0.71 10.28 2.35
CA LEU A 363 0.87 9.37 1.22
C LEU A 363 2.33 8.97 1.06
N ASN A 364 2.59 7.68 0.93
CA ASN A 364 3.81 7.19 0.32
C ASN A 364 3.58 7.17 -1.20
N LEU A 365 4.29 8.03 -1.91
CA LEU A 365 4.13 8.23 -3.36
C LEU A 365 4.81 7.16 -4.21
N ASP A 366 5.20 6.05 -3.55
CA ASP A 366 5.89 4.90 -4.12
C ASP A 366 7.29 5.21 -4.67
N HIS A 367 7.93 4.22 -5.30
CA HIS A 367 9.33 4.28 -5.74
C HIS A 367 9.54 5.27 -6.88
N LEU A 368 10.52 6.17 -6.73
CA LEU A 368 11.03 6.96 -7.84
C LEU A 368 11.63 6.02 -8.91
N GLY A 369 11.16 6.13 -10.15
CA GLY A 369 11.51 5.22 -11.21
C GLY A 369 10.71 3.93 -11.25
N THR A 370 9.59 3.87 -10.55
CA THR A 370 8.65 2.75 -10.48
C THR A 370 9.23 1.47 -9.85
N ASN A 371 8.49 0.37 -9.92
CA ASN A 371 8.91 -0.96 -9.50
C ASN A 371 9.73 -1.71 -10.60
N THR A 372 10.19 -0.99 -11.64
CA THR A 372 10.98 -1.56 -12.74
C THR A 372 12.46 -1.65 -12.35
N PRO A 373 13.11 -2.82 -12.43
CA PRO A 373 14.45 -3.03 -11.87
C PRO A 373 15.57 -2.30 -12.64
N VAL A 374 15.42 -2.12 -13.94
CA VAL A 374 16.38 -1.44 -14.82
C VAL A 374 15.58 -0.62 -15.84
N PRO A 375 15.05 0.53 -15.42
CA PRO A 375 14.25 1.39 -16.31
C PRO A 375 15.15 2.09 -17.34
N LYS A 376 14.54 2.54 -18.44
CA LYS A 376 15.20 3.47 -19.37
C LYS A 376 15.34 4.84 -18.70
N GLU A 377 16.47 5.50 -18.89
CA GLU A 377 16.75 6.81 -18.28
C GLU A 377 15.64 7.86 -18.52
N PRO A 378 15.09 8.04 -19.75
CA PRO A 378 14.03 9.01 -19.98
C PRO A 378 12.74 8.72 -19.19
N ASP A 379 12.34 7.44 -19.11
CA ASP A 379 11.15 7.03 -18.35
C ASP A 379 11.37 7.22 -16.85
N PHE A 380 12.56 6.88 -16.36
CA PHE A 380 12.95 7.09 -14.96
C PHE A 380 12.87 8.58 -14.60
N LYS A 381 13.45 9.44 -15.46
CA LYS A 381 13.45 10.90 -15.24
C LYS A 381 12.03 11.46 -15.22
N GLU A 382 11.22 11.12 -16.21
CA GLU A 382 9.85 11.62 -16.33
C GLU A 382 8.99 11.19 -15.13
N HIS A 383 9.10 9.91 -14.70
CA HIS A 383 8.37 9.44 -13.53
C HIS A 383 8.82 10.15 -12.25
N THR A 384 10.12 10.34 -12.08
CA THR A 384 10.67 11.06 -10.92
C THR A 384 10.14 12.50 -10.88
N ASP A 385 10.20 13.25 -11.99
CA ASP A 385 9.65 14.60 -12.09
C ASP A 385 8.15 14.64 -11.75
N MET A 386 7.38 13.68 -12.27
CA MET A 386 5.95 13.56 -11.99
C MET A 386 5.68 13.34 -10.49
N VAL A 387 6.33 12.35 -9.87
CA VAL A 387 6.13 12.03 -8.45
C VAL A 387 6.57 13.19 -7.55
N LEU A 388 7.72 13.79 -7.80
CA LEU A 388 8.21 14.92 -7.02
C LEU A 388 7.30 16.17 -7.16
N SER A 389 6.56 16.30 -8.28
CA SER A 389 5.56 17.37 -8.44
C SER A 389 4.32 17.21 -7.54
N LEU A 390 4.05 16.00 -7.04
CA LEU A 390 2.95 15.69 -6.13
C LEU A 390 3.28 15.96 -4.65
N GLY A 391 4.48 16.45 -4.36
CA GLY A 391 5.17 16.46 -3.08
C GLY A 391 4.45 17.04 -1.86
N ASP A 392 3.40 17.87 -2.05
CA ASP A 392 2.65 18.45 -0.91
C ASP A 392 1.67 17.45 -0.27
N SER A 393 1.45 16.31 -0.93
CA SER A 393 0.50 15.27 -0.48
C SER A 393 1.15 14.15 0.33
N GLY A 394 2.47 13.99 0.25
CA GLY A 394 3.19 12.88 0.88
C GLY A 394 4.69 12.91 0.62
N TYR A 395 5.34 11.78 0.76
CA TYR A 395 6.78 11.61 0.56
C TYR A 395 7.08 10.57 -0.53
N PRO A 396 8.18 10.73 -1.30
CA PRO A 396 8.62 9.73 -2.25
C PRO A 396 9.36 8.59 -1.56
N CYS A 397 9.30 7.40 -2.13
CA CYS A 397 10.22 6.33 -1.85
C CYS A 397 11.41 6.44 -2.81
N VAL A 398 12.57 6.81 -2.27
CA VAL A 398 13.78 7.10 -3.05
C VAL A 398 14.51 5.82 -3.41
N SER A 399 14.80 5.61 -4.70
CA SER A 399 15.62 4.51 -5.18
C SER A 399 17.01 4.98 -5.57
N LEU A 400 18.01 4.09 -5.56
CA LEU A 400 19.37 4.35 -6.06
C LEU A 400 19.57 3.89 -7.51
N LEU A 401 18.48 3.79 -8.29
CA LEU A 401 18.52 3.45 -9.72
C LEU A 401 19.36 4.44 -10.56
N PRO A 402 19.47 5.74 -10.22
CA PRO A 402 20.29 6.66 -10.99
C PRO A 402 21.76 6.28 -11.16
N ASP A 403 22.30 5.44 -10.28
CA ASP A 403 23.67 4.94 -10.43
C ASP A 403 23.87 3.99 -11.64
N LEU A 404 22.77 3.60 -12.30
CA LEU A 404 22.80 2.88 -13.58
C LEU A 404 23.11 3.80 -14.78
N TYR A 405 23.07 5.12 -14.59
CA TYR A 405 23.12 6.12 -15.65
C TYR A 405 24.40 6.97 -15.56
N SER A 406 24.39 8.10 -16.25
CA SER A 406 25.50 9.05 -16.24
C SER A 406 25.64 9.81 -14.92
N GLU A 407 26.84 10.33 -14.63
CA GLU A 407 27.09 11.20 -13.47
C GLU A 407 26.19 12.45 -13.48
N GLU A 408 25.88 12.98 -14.67
CA GLU A 408 24.97 14.11 -14.83
C GLU A 408 23.55 13.75 -14.37
N MET A 409 23.08 12.54 -14.69
CA MET A 409 21.79 12.04 -14.26
C MET A 409 21.74 11.81 -12.75
N VAL A 410 22.80 11.27 -12.16
CA VAL A 410 22.91 11.12 -10.70
C VAL A 410 22.84 12.47 -10.01
N LYS A 411 23.59 13.46 -10.51
CA LYS A 411 23.58 14.83 -9.97
C LYS A 411 22.19 15.46 -10.07
N TRP A 412 21.55 15.39 -11.24
CA TRP A 412 20.19 15.89 -11.42
C TRP A 412 19.22 15.29 -10.42
N PHE A 413 19.27 13.98 -10.23
CA PHE A 413 18.39 13.26 -9.30
C PHE A 413 18.59 13.70 -7.86
N VAL A 414 19.84 13.77 -7.40
CA VAL A 414 20.16 14.19 -6.04
C VAL A 414 19.67 15.62 -5.79
N ASP A 415 19.93 16.54 -6.73
CA ASP A 415 19.47 17.94 -6.64
C ASP A 415 17.93 18.00 -6.60
N ALA A 416 17.22 17.17 -7.39
CA ALA A 416 15.76 17.12 -7.42
C ALA A 416 15.19 16.61 -6.09
N VAL A 417 15.73 15.53 -5.53
CA VAL A 417 15.30 14.97 -4.24
C VAL A 417 15.54 15.95 -3.10
N ILE A 418 16.73 16.57 -3.03
CA ILE A 418 17.06 17.57 -2.00
C ILE A 418 16.12 18.79 -2.10
N SER A 419 15.86 19.28 -3.32
CA SER A 419 14.98 20.41 -3.54
C SER A 419 13.54 20.11 -3.14
N ASN A 420 13.06 18.89 -3.45
CA ASN A 420 11.74 18.43 -3.04
C ASN A 420 11.63 18.36 -1.50
N GLU A 421 12.62 17.78 -0.83
CA GLU A 421 12.64 17.64 0.63
C GLU A 421 12.65 19.01 1.33
N LYS A 422 13.44 19.97 0.82
CA LYS A 422 13.43 21.36 1.33
C LYS A 422 12.05 22.00 1.19
N ARG A 423 11.39 21.84 0.05
CA ARG A 423 10.05 22.37 -0.18
C ARG A 423 9.00 21.77 0.75
N ARG A 424 9.07 20.46 1.01
CA ARG A 424 8.12 19.76 1.88
C ARG A 424 8.26 20.12 3.36
N ARG A 425 9.45 20.55 3.80
CA ARG A 425 9.76 20.90 5.20
C ARG A 425 9.71 22.41 5.49
N GLY A 426 9.71 23.24 4.46
CA GLY A 426 9.67 24.72 4.57
C GLY A 426 8.29 25.27 4.54
#